data_0aa03f8ca27429bd71cb3362198e7700
#
_entry.id   0aa03f8ca27429bd71cb3362198e7700
#
_cell.length_a   1.000
_cell.length_b   1.000
_cell.length_c   1.000
_cell.angle_alpha   90.00
_cell.angle_beta   90.00
_cell.angle_gamma   90.00
#
_symmetry.space_group_name_H-M   'P 1'
#
loop_
_entity.id
_entity.type
_entity.pdbx_description
1 polymer ?
#
loop_
_entity_poly.entity_id
_entity_poly.type
_entity_poly.pdbx_seq_one_letter_code
_entity_poly.pdbx_strand_id
1 'polypeptide(L)'
;MSQLLSERILNMATSATLAMAAKARELKAEGKDIIGLSLGEPDFNTPDFIKDAAKTAIDENYNSYTPVDGYAELKQAIITKFKRDNNISYEPAQIVVSTGAKQCLANVALVLLNEGDEVILPCPYWVSYADIVKLSDGVPVEVVTSIETDFKMTPQQLEAAITPKTKMIWFSSPCNPSGSVYSKSELRALADVLKNYPNIYIVSDEIYEHINFVGGHASMAEFEDMYDRTITINGVSKAFAMTGWRIGFLGGPVAIARACNKMQGQITSGANCIAQRAVITALEASPTKVQYMVDEFKVRRDLILDLLKDIDGFTCNTPEGAFYVFPDVTAFFGKTFN
;
A
#
# COMPACT_ATOMS: atom_id res chain seq x y z
N MET A 1 -24.90 -6.89 -25.05
CA MET A 1 -24.59 -6.79 -23.60
C MET A 1 -23.91 -5.45 -23.22
N SER A 2 -23.32 -4.71 -24.17
CA SER A 2 -22.64 -3.41 -23.92
C SER A 2 -23.55 -2.27 -23.42
N GLN A 3 -24.85 -2.32 -23.65
CA GLN A 3 -25.80 -1.29 -23.18
C GLN A 3 -26.28 -1.45 -21.73
N LEU A 4 -25.92 -2.55 -21.05
CA LEU A 4 -26.41 -2.85 -19.70
C LEU A 4 -25.46 -2.35 -18.59
N LEU A 5 -24.18 -2.19 -18.89
CA LEU A 5 -23.13 -1.81 -17.94
C LEU A 5 -22.55 -0.44 -18.32
N SER A 6 -22.05 0.29 -17.33
CA SER A 6 -21.36 1.54 -17.58
C SER A 6 -20.03 1.31 -18.31
N GLU A 7 -19.62 2.25 -19.15
CA GLU A 7 -18.31 2.20 -19.83
C GLU A 7 -17.15 2.07 -18.84
N ARG A 8 -17.26 2.71 -17.68
CA ARG A 8 -16.28 2.61 -16.60
C ARG A 8 -15.99 1.17 -16.19
N ILE A 9 -17.02 0.32 -15.98
CA ILE A 9 -16.81 -1.08 -15.60
C ILE A 9 -16.38 -1.95 -16.78
N LEU A 10 -16.79 -1.62 -18.00
CA LEU A 10 -16.36 -2.33 -19.20
C LEU A 10 -14.87 -2.10 -19.50
N ASN A 11 -14.34 -0.94 -19.14
CA ASN A 11 -12.93 -0.57 -19.32
C ASN A 11 -12.03 -1.00 -18.17
N MET A 12 -12.59 -1.55 -17.08
CA MET A 12 -11.80 -2.05 -15.94
C MET A 12 -11.30 -3.47 -16.18
N ALA A 13 -10.03 -3.70 -15.90
CA ALA A 13 -9.48 -5.04 -15.86
C ALA A 13 -9.96 -5.80 -14.62
N THR A 14 -10.15 -7.12 -14.75
CA THR A 14 -10.33 -7.98 -13.58
C THR A 14 -9.01 -8.03 -12.81
N SER A 15 -9.06 -7.88 -11.48
CA SER A 15 -7.86 -7.96 -10.65
C SER A 15 -7.13 -9.29 -10.88
N ALA A 16 -5.94 -9.23 -11.49
CA ALA A 16 -5.13 -10.41 -11.80
C ALA A 16 -4.81 -11.22 -10.55
N THR A 17 -4.50 -10.56 -9.42
CA THR A 17 -4.23 -11.22 -8.13
C THR A 17 -5.43 -12.02 -7.63
N LEU A 18 -6.63 -11.43 -7.70
CA LEU A 18 -7.86 -12.14 -7.27
C LEU A 18 -8.23 -13.28 -8.20
N ALA A 19 -8.06 -13.11 -9.51
CA ALA A 19 -8.29 -14.16 -10.50
C ALA A 19 -7.34 -15.35 -10.28
N MET A 20 -6.05 -15.12 -10.05
CA MET A 20 -5.08 -16.17 -9.74
C MET A 20 -5.40 -16.87 -8.42
N ALA A 21 -5.76 -16.12 -7.37
CA ALA A 21 -6.16 -16.72 -6.10
C ALA A 21 -7.44 -17.57 -6.22
N ALA A 22 -8.41 -17.14 -7.03
CA ALA A 22 -9.61 -17.92 -7.33
C ALA A 22 -9.26 -19.21 -8.07
N LYS A 23 -8.39 -19.14 -9.10
CA LYS A 23 -7.93 -20.32 -9.86
C LYS A 23 -7.16 -21.31 -8.98
N ALA A 24 -6.28 -20.83 -8.10
CA ALA A 24 -5.58 -21.69 -7.15
C ALA A 24 -6.54 -22.43 -6.21
N ARG A 25 -7.60 -21.75 -5.71
CA ARG A 25 -8.64 -22.40 -4.88
C ARG A 25 -9.41 -23.47 -5.65
N GLU A 26 -9.82 -23.16 -6.89
CA GLU A 26 -10.49 -24.12 -7.78
C GLU A 26 -9.68 -25.39 -7.98
N LEU A 27 -8.39 -25.24 -8.35
CA LEU A 27 -7.49 -26.37 -8.57
C LEU A 27 -7.26 -27.19 -7.31
N LYS A 28 -7.14 -26.55 -6.14
CA LYS A 28 -7.06 -27.25 -4.84
C LYS A 28 -8.34 -28.03 -4.55
N ALA A 29 -9.51 -27.47 -4.86
CA ALA A 29 -10.80 -28.17 -4.69
C ALA A 29 -10.93 -29.39 -5.62
N GLU A 30 -10.26 -29.37 -6.78
CA GLU A 30 -10.13 -30.52 -7.68
C GLU A 30 -9.10 -31.59 -7.16
N GLY A 31 -8.51 -31.37 -6.00
CA GLY A 31 -7.52 -32.30 -5.42
C GLY A 31 -6.08 -32.13 -5.94
N LYS A 32 -5.79 -31.07 -6.68
CA LYS A 32 -4.42 -30.79 -7.16
C LYS A 32 -3.56 -30.21 -6.05
N ASP A 33 -2.32 -30.66 -5.95
CA ASP A 33 -1.31 -30.07 -5.06
C ASP A 33 -0.81 -28.75 -5.64
N ILE A 34 -1.33 -27.63 -5.12
CA ILE A 34 -1.00 -26.29 -5.58
C ILE A 34 -0.25 -25.52 -4.50
N ILE A 35 0.97 -25.11 -4.82
CA ILE A 35 1.74 -24.14 -4.03
C ILE A 35 1.24 -22.74 -4.38
N GLY A 36 0.64 -22.05 -3.41
CA GLY A 36 0.03 -20.71 -3.61
C GLY A 36 1.01 -19.60 -3.34
N LEU A 37 1.56 -19.00 -4.40
CA LEU A 37 2.48 -17.84 -4.31
C LEU A 37 1.87 -16.55 -4.89
N SER A 38 0.56 -16.54 -5.21
CA SER A 38 -0.08 -15.45 -5.96
C SER A 38 -0.74 -14.38 -5.10
N LEU A 39 -1.00 -14.65 -3.81
CA LEU A 39 -1.69 -13.72 -2.91
C LEU A 39 -0.70 -13.16 -1.89
N GLY A 40 -0.52 -11.84 -1.89
CA GLY A 40 0.34 -11.14 -0.94
C GLY A 40 -0.32 -11.01 0.44
N GLU A 41 -0.34 -12.09 1.21
CA GLU A 41 -0.93 -12.17 2.55
C GLU A 41 0.04 -12.82 3.53
N PRO A 42 0.27 -12.21 4.73
CA PRO A 42 1.03 -12.86 5.79
C PRO A 42 0.34 -14.17 6.21
N ASP A 43 1.09 -15.24 6.29
CA ASP A 43 0.60 -16.57 6.71
C ASP A 43 0.66 -16.76 8.24
N PHE A 44 0.87 -15.69 8.99
CA PHE A 44 0.81 -15.65 10.44
C PHE A 44 -0.61 -15.40 10.93
N ASN A 45 -0.88 -15.86 12.14
CA ASN A 45 -2.09 -15.45 12.86
C ASN A 45 -1.94 -14.04 13.40
N THR A 46 -3.03 -13.26 13.39
CA THR A 46 -3.11 -12.01 14.16
C THR A 46 -2.71 -12.27 15.61
N PRO A 47 -1.79 -11.50 16.21
CA PRO A 47 -1.35 -11.68 17.60
C PRO A 47 -2.51 -11.72 18.61
N ASP A 48 -2.39 -12.58 19.64
CA ASP A 48 -3.46 -12.82 20.61
C ASP A 48 -3.90 -11.55 21.32
N PHE A 49 -2.99 -10.67 21.70
CA PHE A 49 -3.32 -9.42 22.38
C PHE A 49 -4.26 -8.50 21.56
N ILE A 50 -4.19 -8.57 20.23
CA ILE A 50 -5.09 -7.84 19.33
C ILE A 50 -6.45 -8.54 19.25
N LYS A 51 -6.44 -9.88 19.14
CA LYS A 51 -7.69 -10.67 19.13
C LYS A 51 -8.46 -10.52 20.44
N ASP A 52 -7.76 -10.46 21.57
CA ASP A 52 -8.39 -10.29 22.89
C ASP A 52 -9.00 -8.89 23.01
N ALA A 53 -8.38 -7.85 22.50
CA ALA A 53 -8.98 -6.51 22.42
C ALA A 53 -10.26 -6.50 21.55
N ALA A 54 -10.32 -7.27 20.47
CA ALA A 54 -11.54 -7.42 19.68
C ALA A 54 -12.66 -8.16 20.44
N LYS A 55 -12.34 -9.23 21.18
CA LYS A 55 -13.30 -9.94 22.03
C LYS A 55 -13.86 -9.00 23.09
N THR A 56 -13.00 -8.24 23.76
CA THR A 56 -13.41 -7.21 24.71
C THR A 56 -14.37 -6.20 24.08
N ALA A 57 -14.06 -5.72 22.87
CA ALA A 57 -14.93 -4.79 22.16
C ALA A 57 -16.32 -5.40 21.82
N ILE A 58 -16.39 -6.70 21.56
CA ILE A 58 -17.67 -7.43 21.37
C ILE A 58 -18.44 -7.47 22.70
N ASP A 59 -17.78 -7.85 23.78
CA ASP A 59 -18.40 -7.98 25.11
C ASP A 59 -18.89 -6.61 25.64
N GLU A 60 -18.18 -5.53 25.31
CA GLU A 60 -18.54 -4.14 25.63
C GLU A 60 -19.59 -3.55 24.69
N ASN A 61 -20.12 -4.33 23.74
CA ASN A 61 -21.17 -3.92 22.81
C ASN A 61 -20.80 -2.75 21.88
N TYR A 62 -19.57 -2.71 21.35
CA TYR A 62 -19.22 -1.82 20.26
C TYR A 62 -19.91 -2.28 18.97
N ASN A 63 -21.18 -1.90 18.76
CA ASN A 63 -22.04 -2.39 17.69
C ASN A 63 -22.77 -1.27 16.91
N SER A 64 -22.50 -0.01 17.25
CA SER A 64 -23.14 1.15 16.63
C SER A 64 -22.27 1.77 15.53
N TYR A 65 -22.87 2.62 14.69
CA TYR A 65 -22.12 3.40 13.71
C TYR A 65 -21.03 4.24 14.38
N THR A 66 -19.85 4.24 13.76
CA THR A 66 -18.72 5.06 14.18
C THR A 66 -18.73 6.41 13.46
N PRO A 67 -17.96 7.41 13.93
CA PRO A 67 -17.58 8.53 13.08
C PRO A 67 -16.99 8.02 11.77
N VAL A 68 -17.28 8.68 10.66
CA VAL A 68 -16.87 8.24 9.32
C VAL A 68 -15.34 8.14 9.21
N ASP A 69 -14.62 9.10 9.81
CA ASP A 69 -13.16 9.17 9.83
C ASP A 69 -12.51 8.37 10.99
N GLY A 70 -13.30 7.60 11.72
CA GLY A 70 -12.84 6.71 12.80
C GLY A 70 -13.01 7.28 14.20
N TYR A 71 -12.87 6.41 15.21
CA TYR A 71 -12.90 6.80 16.62
C TYR A 71 -11.77 7.78 16.96
N ALA A 72 -12.03 8.72 17.86
CA ALA A 72 -11.05 9.71 18.30
C ALA A 72 -9.81 9.03 18.92
N GLU A 73 -10.01 7.99 19.72
CA GLU A 73 -8.93 7.22 20.35
C GLU A 73 -8.07 6.51 19.31
N LEU A 74 -8.67 5.96 18.24
CA LEU A 74 -7.92 5.35 17.16
C LEU A 74 -7.10 6.38 16.39
N LYS A 75 -7.68 7.55 16.09
CA LYS A 75 -6.95 8.65 15.46
C LYS A 75 -5.75 9.09 16.30
N GLN A 76 -5.92 9.16 17.63
CA GLN A 76 -4.81 9.48 18.53
C GLN A 76 -3.72 8.39 18.52
N ALA A 77 -4.09 7.11 18.52
CA ALA A 77 -3.12 6.01 18.38
C ALA A 77 -2.36 6.06 17.05
N ILE A 78 -3.05 6.41 15.95
CA ILE A 78 -2.44 6.61 14.63
C ILE A 78 -1.45 7.79 14.64
N ILE A 79 -1.81 8.92 15.25
CA ILE A 79 -0.93 10.10 15.39
C ILE A 79 0.33 9.72 16.18
N THR A 80 0.15 9.03 17.30
CA THR A 80 1.26 8.56 18.15
C THR A 80 2.17 7.62 17.36
N LYS A 81 1.60 6.70 16.57
CA LYS A 81 2.34 5.80 15.68
C LYS A 81 3.14 6.58 14.63
N PHE A 82 2.53 7.52 13.93
CA PHE A 82 3.24 8.30 12.91
C PHE A 82 4.38 9.13 13.52
N LYS A 83 4.17 9.67 14.73
CA LYS A 83 5.25 10.39 15.42
C LYS A 83 6.39 9.46 15.84
N ARG A 84 6.06 8.28 16.39
CA ARG A 84 7.04 7.31 16.88
C ARG A 84 7.85 6.67 15.75
N ASP A 85 7.16 6.21 14.69
CA ASP A 85 7.75 5.34 13.67
C ASP A 85 8.25 6.11 12.44
N ASN A 86 7.59 7.22 12.08
CA ASN A 86 7.85 7.97 10.85
C ASN A 86 8.36 9.40 11.11
N ASN A 87 8.45 9.83 12.38
CA ASN A 87 8.78 11.22 12.77
C ASN A 87 7.85 12.28 12.14
N ILE A 88 6.61 11.92 11.82
CA ILE A 88 5.60 12.82 11.26
C ILE A 88 4.63 13.22 12.36
N SER A 89 4.31 14.52 12.46
CA SER A 89 3.32 15.04 13.42
C SER A 89 2.06 15.43 12.67
N TYR A 90 0.99 14.64 12.86
CA TYR A 90 -0.33 14.94 12.33
C TYR A 90 -1.27 15.42 13.45
N GLU A 91 -2.29 16.19 13.07
CA GLU A 91 -3.42 16.54 13.91
C GLU A 91 -4.62 15.64 13.63
N PRO A 92 -5.59 15.48 14.57
CA PRO A 92 -6.74 14.61 14.36
C PRO A 92 -7.56 14.92 13.09
N ALA A 93 -7.60 16.17 12.66
CA ALA A 93 -8.28 16.58 11.42
C ALA A 93 -7.59 16.13 10.14
N GLN A 94 -6.37 15.63 10.22
CA GLN A 94 -5.55 15.14 9.12
C GLN A 94 -5.65 13.63 8.93
N ILE A 95 -6.30 12.90 9.87
CA ILE A 95 -6.40 11.43 9.86
C ILE A 95 -7.78 10.98 9.41
N VAL A 96 -7.81 9.98 8.51
CA VAL A 96 -9.04 9.27 8.12
C VAL A 96 -8.79 7.78 8.17
N VAL A 97 -9.62 7.07 8.93
CA VAL A 97 -9.64 5.61 9.03
C VAL A 97 -10.61 5.05 8.00
N SER A 98 -10.17 4.06 7.21
CA SER A 98 -10.96 3.50 6.11
C SER A 98 -10.96 1.96 6.16
N THR A 99 -11.79 1.34 5.33
CA THR A 99 -11.89 -0.13 5.19
C THR A 99 -10.69 -0.68 4.40
N GLY A 100 -9.51 -0.61 5.04
CA GLY A 100 -8.20 -0.98 4.50
C GLY A 100 -7.55 0.14 3.68
N ALA A 101 -6.22 0.06 3.51
CA ALA A 101 -5.43 1.03 2.77
C ALA A 101 -5.94 1.23 1.32
N LYS A 102 -6.48 0.17 0.68
CA LYS A 102 -7.07 0.26 -0.66
C LYS A 102 -8.20 1.30 -0.73
N GLN A 103 -9.06 1.37 0.28
CA GLN A 103 -10.10 2.40 0.32
C GLN A 103 -9.52 3.80 0.53
N CYS A 104 -8.47 3.94 1.35
CA CYS A 104 -7.77 5.22 1.47
C CYS A 104 -7.28 5.73 0.11
N LEU A 105 -6.63 4.84 -0.65
CA LEU A 105 -6.13 5.13 -2.00
C LEU A 105 -7.27 5.52 -2.96
N ALA A 106 -8.37 4.76 -2.96
CA ALA A 106 -9.54 5.06 -3.78
C ALA A 106 -10.18 6.40 -3.40
N ASN A 107 -10.30 6.69 -2.10
CA ASN A 107 -10.81 7.97 -1.63
C ASN A 107 -9.94 9.14 -2.13
N VAL A 108 -8.60 9.02 -2.01
CA VAL A 108 -7.66 10.06 -2.47
C VAL A 108 -7.79 10.28 -3.98
N ALA A 109 -7.84 9.22 -4.78
CA ALA A 109 -8.02 9.34 -6.23
C ALA A 109 -9.36 10.01 -6.58
N LEU A 110 -10.47 9.55 -5.99
CA LEU A 110 -11.81 10.09 -6.24
C LEU A 110 -11.99 11.56 -5.83
N VAL A 111 -11.22 12.06 -4.86
CA VAL A 111 -11.36 13.46 -4.40
C VAL A 111 -10.37 14.41 -5.08
N LEU A 112 -9.30 13.91 -5.70
CA LEU A 112 -8.27 14.74 -6.30
C LEU A 112 -8.26 14.73 -7.83
N LEU A 113 -8.72 13.65 -8.47
CA LEU A 113 -8.66 13.48 -9.92
C LEU A 113 -9.93 13.96 -10.61
N ASN A 114 -9.74 14.66 -11.70
CA ASN A 114 -10.73 14.92 -12.74
C ASN A 114 -10.36 14.15 -14.01
N GLU A 115 -11.26 14.13 -14.98
CA GLU A 115 -11.00 13.52 -16.28
C GLU A 115 -9.74 14.10 -16.93
N GLY A 116 -8.81 13.21 -17.26
CA GLY A 116 -7.56 13.53 -17.94
C GLY A 116 -6.42 14.01 -17.02
N ASP A 117 -6.63 14.12 -15.70
CA ASP A 117 -5.53 14.34 -14.74
C ASP A 117 -4.59 13.14 -14.72
N GLU A 118 -3.31 13.39 -14.79
CA GLU A 118 -2.27 12.38 -14.87
C GLU A 118 -1.71 12.00 -13.49
N VAL A 119 -1.48 10.69 -13.30
CA VAL A 119 -0.85 10.13 -12.10
C VAL A 119 0.40 9.35 -12.50
N ILE A 120 1.58 9.81 -12.06
CA ILE A 120 2.84 9.13 -12.30
C ILE A 120 2.95 7.91 -11.40
N LEU A 121 3.18 6.74 -12.01
CA LEU A 121 3.34 5.44 -11.37
C LEU A 121 4.69 4.81 -11.74
N PRO A 122 5.67 4.72 -10.81
CA PRO A 122 6.89 3.95 -11.05
C PRO A 122 6.58 2.46 -11.21
N CYS A 123 6.93 1.87 -12.36
CA CYS A 123 6.75 0.45 -12.64
C CYS A 123 8.00 -0.36 -12.27
N PRO A 124 7.85 -1.55 -11.62
CA PRO A 124 6.60 -2.21 -11.29
C PRO A 124 5.89 -1.60 -10.07
N TYR A 125 4.58 -1.71 -10.03
CA TYR A 125 3.73 -1.23 -8.94
C TYR A 125 2.61 -2.23 -8.63
N TRP A 126 1.95 -2.08 -7.49
CA TRP A 126 0.79 -2.89 -7.17
C TRP A 126 -0.35 -2.68 -8.18
N VAL A 127 -0.74 -3.76 -8.85
CA VAL A 127 -1.67 -3.76 -10.00
C VAL A 127 -2.94 -2.91 -9.82
N SER A 128 -3.40 -2.72 -8.58
CA SER A 128 -4.60 -1.92 -8.32
C SER A 128 -4.42 -0.42 -8.48
N TYR A 129 -3.20 0.11 -8.52
CA TYR A 129 -2.99 1.56 -8.62
C TYR A 129 -3.55 2.13 -9.93
N ALA A 130 -3.15 1.56 -11.06
CA ALA A 130 -3.64 2.01 -12.37
C ALA A 130 -5.17 1.88 -12.50
N ASP A 131 -5.75 0.79 -11.98
CA ASP A 131 -7.20 0.59 -12.03
C ASP A 131 -7.95 1.61 -11.15
N ILE A 132 -7.43 1.94 -9.96
CA ILE A 132 -8.03 2.98 -9.10
C ILE A 132 -7.94 4.35 -9.76
N VAL A 133 -6.81 4.69 -10.39
CA VAL A 133 -6.63 5.93 -11.15
C VAL A 133 -7.67 6.01 -12.27
N LYS A 134 -7.80 4.97 -13.09
CA LYS A 134 -8.79 4.90 -14.18
C LYS A 134 -10.24 4.95 -13.67
N LEU A 135 -10.53 4.29 -12.53
CA LEU A 135 -11.84 4.33 -11.89
C LEU A 135 -12.22 5.76 -11.47
N SER A 136 -11.24 6.59 -11.22
CA SER A 136 -11.37 8.00 -10.82
C SER A 136 -11.22 8.97 -12.00
N ASP A 137 -11.40 8.48 -13.24
CA ASP A 137 -11.31 9.22 -14.51
C ASP A 137 -9.91 9.82 -14.78
N GLY A 138 -8.88 9.42 -14.01
CA GLY A 138 -7.49 9.81 -14.20
C GLY A 138 -6.75 8.94 -15.23
N VAL A 139 -5.57 9.40 -15.62
CA VAL A 139 -4.69 8.75 -16.59
C VAL A 139 -3.42 8.28 -15.88
N PRO A 140 -3.17 6.95 -15.77
CA PRO A 140 -1.91 6.46 -15.24
C PRO A 140 -0.77 6.73 -16.24
N VAL A 141 0.30 7.38 -15.78
CA VAL A 141 1.55 7.60 -16.52
C VAL A 141 2.61 6.67 -15.95
N GLU A 142 2.89 5.61 -16.67
CA GLU A 142 3.81 4.56 -16.23
C GLU A 142 5.25 4.96 -16.50
N VAL A 143 6.08 4.99 -15.46
CA VAL A 143 7.52 5.21 -15.54
C VAL A 143 8.23 3.89 -15.35
N VAL A 144 8.70 3.31 -16.44
CA VAL A 144 9.40 2.02 -16.41
C VAL A 144 10.73 2.18 -15.71
N THR A 145 10.93 1.38 -14.65
CA THR A 145 12.20 1.25 -13.94
C THR A 145 12.81 -0.12 -14.21
N SER A 146 14.02 -0.36 -13.76
CA SER A 146 14.72 -1.61 -14.03
C SER A 146 15.45 -2.12 -12.80
N ILE A 147 15.97 -3.33 -12.90
CA ILE A 147 16.73 -3.98 -11.82
C ILE A 147 18.01 -3.20 -11.49
N GLU A 148 18.60 -2.49 -12.47
CA GLU A 148 19.81 -1.68 -12.30
C GLU A 148 19.58 -0.48 -11.36
N THR A 149 18.33 0.00 -11.26
CA THR A 149 17.92 1.05 -10.32
C THR A 149 17.19 0.46 -9.10
N ASP A 150 17.28 -0.85 -8.89
CA ASP A 150 16.51 -1.56 -7.86
C ASP A 150 15.02 -1.28 -7.98
N PHE A 151 14.52 -1.19 -9.22
CA PHE A 151 13.11 -0.85 -9.53
C PHE A 151 12.62 0.45 -8.87
N LYS A 152 13.54 1.38 -8.59
CA LYS A 152 13.22 2.71 -8.05
C LYS A 152 13.29 3.75 -9.16
N MET A 153 12.32 4.67 -9.17
CA MET A 153 12.31 5.79 -10.11
C MET A 153 13.38 6.80 -9.73
N THR A 154 14.16 7.24 -10.71
CA THR A 154 15.17 8.28 -10.53
C THR A 154 14.58 9.69 -10.65
N PRO A 155 15.26 10.73 -10.10
CA PRO A 155 14.86 12.12 -10.29
C PRO A 155 14.70 12.53 -11.77
N GLN A 156 15.58 12.05 -12.63
CA GLN A 156 15.56 12.33 -14.08
C GLN A 156 14.32 11.72 -14.74
N GLN A 157 13.97 10.49 -14.39
CA GLN A 157 12.75 9.83 -14.87
C GLN A 157 11.49 10.55 -14.38
N LEU A 158 11.46 10.98 -13.11
CA LEU A 158 10.36 11.76 -12.57
C LEU A 158 10.19 13.07 -13.34
N GLU A 159 11.26 13.85 -13.51
CA GLU A 159 11.22 15.14 -14.21
C GLU A 159 10.75 14.98 -15.66
N ALA A 160 11.22 13.93 -16.35
CA ALA A 160 10.83 13.64 -17.73
C ALA A 160 9.36 13.21 -17.88
N ALA A 161 8.76 12.65 -16.84
CA ALA A 161 7.37 12.19 -16.85
C ALA A 161 6.36 13.29 -16.49
N ILE A 162 6.80 14.40 -15.90
CA ILE A 162 5.92 15.51 -15.49
C ILE A 162 5.42 16.27 -16.71
N THR A 163 4.10 16.47 -16.77
CA THR A 163 3.42 17.31 -17.78
C THR A 163 2.55 18.35 -17.08
N PRO A 164 1.98 19.34 -17.81
CA PRO A 164 1.00 20.26 -17.25
C PRO A 164 -0.28 19.60 -16.70
N LYS A 165 -0.54 18.32 -17.04
CA LYS A 165 -1.67 17.53 -16.56
C LYS A 165 -1.33 16.69 -15.33
N THR A 166 -0.05 16.61 -14.96
CA THR A 166 0.36 15.79 -13.82
C THR A 166 -0.23 16.34 -12.53
N LYS A 167 -1.08 15.53 -11.89
CA LYS A 167 -1.77 15.84 -10.65
C LYS A 167 -1.13 15.20 -9.44
N MET A 168 -0.66 13.95 -9.60
CA MET A 168 -0.08 13.17 -8.50
C MET A 168 1.11 12.34 -8.98
N ILE A 169 2.02 12.09 -8.04
CA ILE A 169 2.92 10.94 -8.06
C ILE A 169 2.43 9.94 -6.99
N TRP A 170 2.44 8.65 -7.31
CA TRP A 170 1.96 7.61 -6.42
C TRP A 170 2.90 6.41 -6.44
N PHE A 171 3.51 6.09 -5.30
CA PHE A 171 4.48 5.00 -5.15
C PHE A 171 4.30 4.29 -3.80
N SER A 172 4.92 3.12 -3.66
CA SER A 172 5.01 2.42 -2.37
C SER A 172 6.45 2.19 -1.95
N SER A 173 6.71 2.30 -0.66
CA SER A 173 8.00 1.98 -0.04
C SER A 173 7.74 1.43 1.38
N PRO A 174 8.14 0.17 1.64
CA PRO A 174 8.64 -0.86 0.72
C PRO A 174 7.67 -1.21 -0.41
N CYS A 175 8.18 -1.55 -1.58
CA CYS A 175 7.39 -1.70 -2.79
C CYS A 175 6.77 -3.10 -2.94
N ASN A 176 5.54 -3.15 -3.39
CA ASN A 176 4.89 -4.32 -3.98
C ASN A 176 4.87 -4.12 -5.52
N PRO A 177 5.60 -4.94 -6.35
CA PRO A 177 6.10 -6.28 -6.04
C PRO A 177 7.62 -6.39 -5.85
N SER A 178 8.41 -5.32 -6.01
CA SER A 178 9.88 -5.43 -6.09
C SER A 178 10.57 -5.65 -4.72
N GLY A 179 9.90 -5.32 -3.62
CA GLY A 179 10.51 -5.30 -2.30
C GLY A 179 11.54 -4.19 -2.08
N SER A 180 11.70 -3.30 -3.04
CA SER A 180 12.64 -2.17 -2.97
C SER A 180 12.21 -1.17 -1.94
N VAL A 181 13.17 -0.53 -1.28
CA VAL A 181 12.94 0.50 -0.26
C VAL A 181 13.66 1.78 -0.68
N TYR A 182 12.92 2.88 -0.74
CA TYR A 182 13.54 4.18 -0.94
C TYR A 182 14.26 4.63 0.33
N SER A 183 15.55 4.93 0.22
CA SER A 183 16.31 5.61 1.26
C SER A 183 15.85 7.06 1.43
N LYS A 184 16.17 7.66 2.58
CA LYS A 184 15.89 9.09 2.82
C LYS A 184 16.54 10.02 1.79
N SER A 185 17.75 9.67 1.34
CA SER A 185 18.45 10.44 0.30
C SER A 185 17.80 10.34 -1.07
N GLU A 186 17.30 9.15 -1.45
CA GLU A 186 16.56 8.96 -2.71
C GLU A 186 15.22 9.71 -2.69
N LEU A 187 14.46 9.62 -1.58
CA LEU A 187 13.24 10.41 -1.41
C LEU A 187 13.53 11.91 -1.44
N ARG A 188 14.64 12.38 -0.83
CA ARG A 188 15.03 13.79 -0.89
C ARG A 188 15.33 14.23 -2.31
N ALA A 189 16.00 13.40 -3.11
CA ALA A 189 16.29 13.71 -4.52
C ALA A 189 15.01 13.82 -5.36
N LEU A 190 14.00 12.97 -5.13
CA LEU A 190 12.68 13.11 -5.78
C LEU A 190 11.96 14.38 -5.32
N ALA A 191 12.01 14.68 -4.02
CA ALA A 191 11.42 15.88 -3.45
C ALA A 191 12.06 17.16 -4.02
N ASP A 192 13.36 17.17 -4.30
CA ASP A 192 14.05 18.32 -4.90
C ASP A 192 13.55 18.61 -6.32
N VAL A 193 13.22 17.59 -7.12
CA VAL A 193 12.50 17.78 -8.39
C VAL A 193 11.11 18.37 -8.14
N LEU A 194 10.35 17.77 -7.22
CA LEU A 194 8.96 18.17 -6.95
C LEU A 194 8.83 19.61 -6.41
N LYS A 195 9.88 20.20 -5.84
CA LYS A 195 9.89 21.61 -5.44
C LYS A 195 9.52 22.57 -6.58
N ASN A 196 9.89 22.22 -7.80
CA ASN A 196 9.61 23.01 -8.98
C ASN A 196 8.16 22.88 -9.46
N TYR A 197 7.39 21.93 -8.89
CA TYR A 197 6.02 21.58 -9.28
C TYR A 197 5.09 21.57 -8.07
N PRO A 198 4.77 22.74 -7.48
CA PRO A 198 4.09 22.83 -6.19
C PRO A 198 2.65 22.29 -6.19
N ASN A 199 2.05 22.12 -7.37
CA ASN A 199 0.67 21.63 -7.52
C ASN A 199 0.56 20.09 -7.61
N ILE A 200 1.69 19.37 -7.63
CA ILE A 200 1.69 17.91 -7.67
C ILE A 200 1.60 17.36 -6.25
N TYR A 201 0.59 16.55 -5.98
CA TYR A 201 0.44 15.81 -4.74
C TYR A 201 1.25 14.52 -4.74
N ILE A 202 1.61 14.06 -3.55
CA ILE A 202 2.39 12.84 -3.34
C ILE A 202 1.54 11.85 -2.56
N VAL A 203 1.31 10.68 -3.13
CA VAL A 203 0.68 9.56 -2.42
C VAL A 203 1.76 8.53 -2.12
N SER A 204 2.13 8.43 -0.84
CA SER A 204 3.12 7.49 -0.32
C SER A 204 2.41 6.33 0.37
N ASP A 205 2.40 5.16 -0.27
CA ASP A 205 1.84 3.93 0.31
C ASP A 205 2.92 3.22 1.12
N GLU A 206 2.80 3.31 2.44
CA GLU A 206 3.78 2.82 3.42
C GLU A 206 3.26 1.59 4.19
N ILE A 207 2.32 0.85 3.59
CA ILE A 207 1.66 -0.31 4.24
C ILE A 207 2.64 -1.41 4.68
N TYR A 208 3.86 -1.44 4.11
CA TYR A 208 4.91 -2.42 4.42
C TYR A 208 6.02 -1.86 5.29
N GLU A 209 5.91 -0.65 5.85
CA GLU A 209 6.99 0.03 6.59
C GLU A 209 7.64 -0.81 7.70
N HIS A 210 6.85 -1.65 8.40
CA HIS A 210 7.35 -2.53 9.45
C HIS A 210 7.98 -3.84 8.94
N ILE A 211 7.74 -4.20 7.66
CA ILE A 211 8.39 -5.33 7.02
C ILE A 211 9.55 -4.76 6.21
N ASN A 212 10.60 -4.37 6.92
CA ASN A 212 11.77 -3.69 6.42
C ASN A 212 13.01 -4.38 6.98
N PHE A 213 13.92 -4.80 6.11
CA PHE A 213 15.08 -5.61 6.45
C PHE A 213 16.39 -4.81 6.56
N VAL A 214 16.36 -3.53 6.19
CA VAL A 214 17.55 -2.65 6.18
C VAL A 214 17.57 -1.63 7.33
N GLY A 215 16.56 -1.68 8.21
CA GLY A 215 16.42 -0.75 9.34
C GLY A 215 15.90 0.61 8.88
N GLY A 216 15.20 1.31 9.74
CA GLY A 216 14.66 2.66 9.52
C GLY A 216 13.80 2.83 8.26
N HIS A 217 12.59 3.33 8.42
CA HIS A 217 11.72 3.71 7.32
C HIS A 217 11.84 5.23 7.08
N ALA A 218 11.92 5.64 5.82
CA ALA A 218 11.88 7.04 5.44
C ALA A 218 10.53 7.37 4.79
N SER A 219 9.93 8.48 5.17
CA SER A 219 8.68 8.96 4.60
C SER A 219 8.86 10.30 3.88
N MET A 220 8.15 10.48 2.77
CA MET A 220 8.17 11.76 2.06
C MET A 220 7.61 12.91 2.92
N ALA A 221 6.65 12.61 3.80
CA ALA A 221 6.05 13.58 4.70
C ALA A 221 6.97 14.05 5.86
N GLU A 222 8.13 13.41 6.06
CA GLU A 222 9.15 13.91 7.00
C GLU A 222 9.82 15.20 6.51
N PHE A 223 9.79 15.47 5.21
CA PHE A 223 10.37 16.70 4.66
C PHE A 223 9.37 17.83 4.79
N GLU A 224 9.77 18.90 5.51
CA GLU A 224 8.92 20.05 5.79
C GLU A 224 8.31 20.66 4.52
N ASP A 225 9.11 20.73 3.44
CA ASP A 225 8.69 21.25 2.14
C ASP A 225 7.79 20.32 1.32
N MET A 226 7.59 19.07 1.77
CA MET A 226 6.69 18.09 1.16
C MET A 226 5.47 17.77 2.01
N TYR A 227 5.51 18.09 3.31
CA TYR A 227 4.47 17.74 4.28
C TYR A 227 3.06 18.16 3.84
N ASP A 228 2.88 19.41 3.41
CA ASP A 228 1.57 19.98 3.07
C ASP A 228 0.97 19.44 1.75
N ARG A 229 1.64 18.53 1.07
CA ARG A 229 1.17 17.91 -0.17
C ARG A 229 1.41 16.42 -0.26
N THR A 230 1.84 15.81 0.85
CA THR A 230 1.99 14.36 0.95
C THR A 230 0.79 13.75 1.66
N ILE A 231 0.24 12.71 1.08
CA ILE A 231 -0.77 11.84 1.67
C ILE A 231 -0.08 10.50 1.96
N THR A 232 0.14 10.22 3.25
CA THR A 232 0.74 8.96 3.70
C THR A 232 -0.36 7.95 3.94
N ILE A 233 -0.31 6.83 3.22
CA ILE A 233 -1.26 5.71 3.35
C ILE A 233 -0.60 4.62 4.15
N ASN A 234 -1.32 4.07 5.14
CA ASN A 234 -0.82 2.99 5.98
C ASN A 234 -1.96 2.12 6.50
N GLY A 235 -1.66 1.13 7.34
CA GLY A 235 -2.65 0.26 7.94
C GLY A 235 -2.02 -0.92 8.68
N VAL A 236 -2.88 -1.80 9.18
CA VAL A 236 -2.47 -2.93 10.02
C VAL A 236 -2.42 -4.26 9.28
N SER A 237 -2.84 -4.28 8.02
CA SER A 237 -3.03 -5.52 7.25
C SER A 237 -1.79 -6.38 7.16
N LYS A 238 -0.59 -5.77 7.06
CA LYS A 238 0.67 -6.47 6.76
C LYS A 238 1.49 -6.69 8.02
N ALA A 239 1.81 -5.63 8.75
CA ALA A 239 2.63 -5.70 9.95
C ALA A 239 2.05 -6.59 11.06
N PHE A 240 0.72 -6.66 11.16
CA PHE A 240 0.02 -7.37 12.24
C PHE A 240 -0.76 -8.61 11.77
N ALA A 241 -0.55 -9.07 10.52
CA ALA A 241 -1.32 -10.17 9.93
C ALA A 241 -2.85 -9.98 10.05
N MET A 242 -3.33 -8.80 9.65
CA MET A 242 -4.72 -8.36 9.81
C MET A 242 -5.40 -8.04 8.47
N THR A 243 -5.08 -8.78 7.41
CA THR A 243 -5.61 -8.50 6.06
C THR A 243 -7.13 -8.55 6.01
N GLY A 244 -7.75 -9.52 6.69
CA GLY A 244 -9.20 -9.72 6.78
C GLY A 244 -9.92 -8.74 7.71
N TRP A 245 -9.22 -8.00 8.57
CA TRP A 245 -9.83 -7.04 9.50
C TRP A 245 -10.25 -5.73 8.84
N ARG A 246 -9.68 -5.44 7.68
CA ARG A 246 -10.03 -4.31 6.82
C ARG A 246 -9.91 -2.94 7.52
N ILE A 247 -8.79 -2.65 8.14
CA ILE A 247 -8.46 -1.31 8.67
C ILE A 247 -7.19 -0.79 8.01
N GLY A 248 -7.33 0.38 7.39
CA GLY A 248 -6.24 1.23 6.92
C GLY A 248 -6.53 2.68 7.30
N PHE A 249 -5.56 3.53 7.13
CA PHE A 249 -5.70 4.94 7.44
C PHE A 249 -4.81 5.79 6.55
N LEU A 250 -5.18 7.05 6.40
CA LEU A 250 -4.34 8.07 5.78
C LEU A 250 -4.05 9.20 6.76
N GLY A 251 -2.88 9.81 6.57
CA GLY A 251 -2.51 11.10 7.13
C GLY A 251 -2.13 12.05 6.01
N GLY A 252 -2.61 13.31 6.05
CA GLY A 252 -2.32 14.27 4.98
C GLY A 252 -2.92 15.64 5.21
N PRO A 253 -2.89 16.53 4.20
CA PRO A 253 -3.45 17.89 4.32
C PRO A 253 -4.91 17.87 4.76
N VAL A 254 -5.28 18.76 5.69
CA VAL A 254 -6.62 18.82 6.30
C VAL A 254 -7.73 18.89 5.24
N ALA A 255 -7.53 19.66 4.17
CA ALA A 255 -8.53 19.81 3.11
C ALA A 255 -8.80 18.48 2.40
N ILE A 256 -7.74 17.68 2.13
CA ILE A 256 -7.83 16.37 1.49
C ILE A 256 -8.45 15.37 2.45
N ALA A 257 -8.01 15.32 3.70
CA ALA A 257 -8.58 14.44 4.71
C ALA A 257 -10.09 14.67 4.87
N ARG A 258 -10.55 15.94 4.95
CA ARG A 258 -11.98 16.28 4.99
C ARG A 258 -12.73 15.85 3.73
N ALA A 259 -12.14 16.00 2.56
CA ALA A 259 -12.73 15.53 1.31
C ALA A 259 -12.85 14.00 1.27
N CYS A 260 -11.80 13.27 1.70
CA CYS A 260 -11.84 11.81 1.82
C CYS A 260 -12.91 11.35 2.83
N ASN A 261 -13.03 12.02 3.98
CA ASN A 261 -14.08 11.74 4.96
C ASN A 261 -15.47 11.93 4.34
N LYS A 262 -15.70 13.04 3.61
CA LYS A 262 -16.96 13.30 2.90
C LYS A 262 -17.27 12.23 1.85
N MET A 263 -16.27 11.84 1.05
CA MET A 263 -16.40 10.78 0.03
C MET A 263 -16.74 9.44 0.67
N GLN A 264 -15.98 9.04 1.70
CA GLN A 264 -16.19 7.78 2.43
C GLN A 264 -17.60 7.70 3.05
N GLY A 265 -18.11 8.83 3.56
CA GLY A 265 -19.46 8.91 4.11
C GLY A 265 -20.58 8.57 3.12
N GLN A 266 -20.34 8.76 1.81
CA GLN A 266 -21.30 8.41 0.75
C GLN A 266 -21.13 6.97 0.24
N ILE A 267 -20.02 6.29 0.55
CA ILE A 267 -19.72 4.96 -0.01
C ILE A 267 -19.90 3.87 1.05
N THR A 268 -19.16 3.96 2.17
CA THR A 268 -19.10 2.90 3.18
C THR A 268 -19.48 3.35 4.60
N SER A 269 -19.56 4.66 4.84
CA SER A 269 -19.56 5.22 6.19
C SER A 269 -18.27 4.87 6.96
N GLY A 270 -18.33 4.74 8.31
CA GLY A 270 -17.18 4.38 9.14
C GLY A 270 -16.75 2.93 8.96
N ALA A 271 -15.48 2.66 9.22
CA ALA A 271 -14.94 1.31 9.24
C ALA A 271 -15.51 0.50 10.44
N ASN A 272 -15.34 -0.82 10.39
CA ASN A 272 -15.87 -1.73 11.41
C ASN A 272 -15.44 -1.33 12.84
N CYS A 273 -16.40 -1.16 13.73
CA CYS A 273 -16.22 -0.67 15.10
C CYS A 273 -15.31 -1.57 15.95
N ILE A 274 -15.52 -2.90 15.90
CA ILE A 274 -14.74 -3.88 16.66
C ILE A 274 -13.28 -3.89 16.17
N ALA A 275 -13.10 -3.89 14.85
CA ALA A 275 -11.77 -3.85 14.26
C ALA A 275 -11.02 -2.56 14.63
N GLN A 276 -11.70 -1.41 14.66
CA GLN A 276 -11.10 -0.14 15.08
C GLN A 276 -10.61 -0.22 16.55
N ARG A 277 -11.39 -0.81 17.48
CA ARG A 277 -10.99 -0.98 18.88
C ARG A 277 -9.75 -1.86 19.01
N ALA A 278 -9.70 -2.97 18.28
CA ALA A 278 -8.55 -3.87 18.27
C ALA A 278 -7.28 -3.19 17.70
N VAL A 279 -7.45 -2.34 16.70
CA VAL A 279 -6.33 -1.63 16.05
C VAL A 279 -5.69 -0.59 16.98
N ILE A 280 -6.43 0.02 17.90
CA ILE A 280 -5.85 0.87 18.94
C ILE A 280 -4.75 0.10 19.69
N THR A 281 -5.08 -1.08 20.20
CA THR A 281 -4.14 -1.95 20.92
C THR A 281 -2.94 -2.36 20.06
N ALA A 282 -3.16 -2.62 18.76
CA ALA A 282 -2.08 -2.95 17.82
C ALA A 282 -1.09 -1.79 17.64
N LEU A 283 -1.58 -0.56 17.46
CA LEU A 283 -0.75 0.62 17.21
C LEU A 283 -0.05 1.16 18.45
N GLU A 284 -0.65 0.99 19.64
CA GLU A 284 -0.06 1.36 20.92
C GLU A 284 1.03 0.38 21.35
N ALA A 285 0.99 -0.85 20.85
CA ALA A 285 2.02 -1.84 21.14
C ALA A 285 3.37 -1.45 20.52
N SER A 286 4.46 -1.85 21.19
CA SER A 286 5.79 -1.74 20.59
C SER A 286 5.86 -2.56 19.30
N PRO A 287 6.47 -2.03 18.22
CA PRO A 287 6.72 -2.80 16.99
C PRO A 287 7.49 -4.11 17.23
N THR A 288 8.24 -4.21 18.32
CA THR A 288 8.94 -5.44 18.71
C THR A 288 8.03 -6.63 18.98
N LYS A 289 6.74 -6.39 19.27
CA LYS A 289 5.75 -7.46 19.46
C LYS A 289 5.49 -8.30 18.20
N VAL A 290 5.79 -7.77 17.02
CA VAL A 290 5.63 -8.43 15.73
C VAL A 290 6.96 -8.67 15.01
N GLN A 291 8.09 -8.37 15.66
CA GLN A 291 9.43 -8.52 15.08
C GLN A 291 9.70 -9.95 14.60
N TYR A 292 9.19 -10.96 15.29
CA TYR A 292 9.34 -12.37 14.90
C TYR A 292 8.80 -12.67 13.50
N MET A 293 7.77 -11.97 13.04
CA MET A 293 7.26 -12.12 11.67
C MET A 293 8.25 -11.53 10.65
N VAL A 294 8.82 -10.37 10.97
CA VAL A 294 9.83 -9.72 10.12
C VAL A 294 11.09 -10.57 10.01
N ASP A 295 11.55 -11.13 11.12
CA ASP A 295 12.71 -12.02 11.17
C ASP A 295 12.48 -13.28 10.31
N GLU A 296 11.31 -13.89 10.39
CA GLU A 296 10.94 -15.04 9.58
C GLU A 296 10.82 -14.66 8.09
N PHE A 297 10.22 -13.54 7.73
CA PHE A 297 10.19 -13.07 6.33
C PHE A 297 11.59 -12.83 5.78
N LYS A 298 12.52 -12.36 6.59
CA LYS A 298 13.92 -12.20 6.19
C LYS A 298 14.58 -13.56 5.89
N VAL A 299 14.36 -14.55 6.75
CA VAL A 299 14.87 -15.94 6.53
C VAL A 299 14.30 -16.51 5.22
N ARG A 300 13.00 -16.35 4.98
CA ARG A 300 12.35 -16.82 3.75
C ARG A 300 12.84 -16.09 2.50
N ARG A 301 13.06 -14.79 2.60
CA ARG A 301 13.68 -13.98 1.53
C ARG A 301 15.05 -14.54 1.15
N ASP A 302 15.91 -14.74 2.15
CA ASP A 302 17.27 -15.21 1.91
C ASP A 302 17.24 -16.61 1.29
N LEU A 303 16.38 -17.51 1.77
CA LEU A 303 16.21 -18.86 1.21
C LEU A 303 15.75 -18.83 -0.25
N ILE A 304 14.70 -18.06 -0.58
CA ILE A 304 14.19 -18.04 -1.96
C ILE A 304 15.18 -17.41 -2.93
N LEU A 305 15.93 -16.39 -2.50
CA LEU A 305 16.97 -15.79 -3.33
C LEU A 305 18.11 -16.76 -3.59
N ASP A 306 18.52 -17.55 -2.60
CA ASP A 306 19.55 -18.59 -2.79
C ASP A 306 19.08 -19.67 -3.76
N LEU A 307 17.84 -20.14 -3.64
CA LEU A 307 17.26 -21.12 -4.57
C LEU A 307 17.11 -20.56 -6.00
N LEU A 308 16.77 -19.27 -6.15
CA LEU A 308 16.66 -18.65 -7.48
C LEU A 308 18.01 -18.51 -8.19
N LYS A 309 19.11 -18.34 -7.46
CA LYS A 309 20.47 -18.31 -8.02
C LYS A 309 20.87 -19.60 -8.72
N ASP A 310 20.31 -20.74 -8.29
CA ASP A 310 20.57 -22.05 -8.87
C ASP A 310 19.80 -22.31 -10.18
N ILE A 311 18.95 -21.36 -10.59
CA ILE A 311 18.17 -21.46 -11.83
C ILE A 311 18.78 -20.52 -12.88
N ASP A 312 19.48 -21.12 -13.86
CA ASP A 312 20.08 -20.37 -14.95
C ASP A 312 19.04 -19.52 -15.70
N GLY A 313 19.30 -18.24 -15.81
CA GLY A 313 18.41 -17.28 -16.51
C GLY A 313 17.44 -16.51 -15.63
N PHE A 314 17.43 -16.77 -14.30
CA PHE A 314 16.76 -15.91 -13.33
C PHE A 314 17.73 -14.86 -12.82
N THR A 315 17.28 -13.60 -12.79
CA THR A 315 17.98 -12.49 -12.12
C THR A 315 17.00 -11.78 -11.20
N CYS A 316 17.38 -11.58 -9.95
CA CYS A 316 16.52 -10.93 -8.97
C CYS A 316 17.31 -9.88 -8.18
N ASN A 317 16.69 -8.72 -7.92
CA ASN A 317 17.22 -7.80 -6.91
C ASN A 317 17.14 -8.44 -5.52
N THR A 318 17.82 -7.85 -4.54
CA THR A 318 17.65 -8.25 -3.14
C THR A 318 16.55 -7.39 -2.52
N PRO A 319 15.34 -7.91 -2.28
CA PRO A 319 14.29 -7.15 -1.64
C PRO A 319 14.73 -6.65 -0.25
N GLU A 320 14.59 -5.37 -0.03
CA GLU A 320 14.95 -4.72 1.24
C GLU A 320 13.77 -4.63 2.20
N GLY A 321 12.56 -4.91 1.70
CA GLY A 321 11.34 -4.94 2.51
C GLY A 321 10.20 -5.70 1.84
N ALA A 322 9.01 -5.65 2.43
CA ALA A 322 7.84 -6.44 2.08
C ALA A 322 8.13 -7.97 2.13
N PHE A 323 7.36 -8.78 1.42
CA PHE A 323 7.54 -10.24 1.37
C PHE A 323 7.37 -10.78 -0.05
N TYR A 324 7.92 -10.07 -1.01
CA TYR A 324 7.88 -10.40 -2.44
C TYR A 324 9.28 -10.60 -3.00
N VAL A 325 9.38 -11.42 -4.03
CA VAL A 325 10.49 -11.45 -4.98
C VAL A 325 9.95 -11.15 -6.38
N PHE A 326 10.72 -10.42 -7.17
CA PHE A 326 10.34 -10.02 -8.53
C PHE A 326 11.49 -10.33 -9.51
N PRO A 327 11.66 -11.60 -9.85
CA PRO A 327 12.75 -12.03 -10.72
C PRO A 327 12.51 -11.61 -12.18
N ASP A 328 13.57 -11.20 -12.85
CA ASP A 328 13.63 -11.10 -14.31
C ASP A 328 13.69 -12.50 -14.91
N VAL A 329 12.75 -12.79 -15.81
CA VAL A 329 12.61 -14.07 -16.52
C VAL A 329 12.76 -13.89 -18.04
N THR A 330 13.34 -12.79 -18.51
CA THR A 330 13.51 -12.44 -19.93
C THR A 330 14.25 -13.55 -20.68
N ALA A 331 15.20 -14.23 -20.04
CA ALA A 331 15.95 -15.35 -20.61
C ALA A 331 15.06 -16.54 -21.07
N PHE A 332 13.81 -16.60 -20.61
CA PHE A 332 12.86 -17.67 -20.96
C PHE A 332 11.85 -17.27 -22.03
N PHE A 333 11.85 -16.03 -22.48
CA PHE A 333 10.90 -15.58 -23.50
C PHE A 333 11.12 -16.35 -24.81
N GLY A 334 10.01 -16.80 -25.40
CA GLY A 334 10.01 -17.61 -26.62
C GLY A 334 10.43 -19.07 -26.46
N LYS A 335 10.74 -19.51 -25.24
CA LYS A 335 11.04 -20.94 -24.95
C LYS A 335 9.77 -21.70 -24.60
N THR A 336 9.70 -22.95 -25.07
CA THR A 336 8.66 -23.91 -24.66
C THR A 336 9.28 -24.91 -23.68
N PHE A 337 8.62 -25.13 -22.57
CA PHE A 337 9.00 -26.16 -21.58
C PHE A 337 8.01 -27.32 -21.72
N ASN A 338 8.57 -28.53 -21.81
CA ASN A 338 7.80 -29.78 -21.90
C ASN A 338 7.38 -30.26 -20.51
#